data_d4c63fc890be1c52e4e51bf174fa0b5f
#
_entry.id   d4c63fc890be1c52e4e51bf174fa0b5f
#
_cell.length_a   1.000
_cell.length_b   1.000
_cell.length_c   1.000
_cell.angle_alpha   90.00
_cell.angle_beta   90.00
_cell.angle_gamma   90.00
#
_symmetry.space_group_name_H-M   'P 1'
#
loop_
_entity.id
_entity.type
_entity.pdbx_description
1 polymer ?
#
loop_
_entity_poly.entity_id
_entity_poly.type
_entity_poly.pdbx_seq_one_letter_code
_entity_poly.pdbx_strand_id
1 'polypeptide(L)'
;MVAEVLMFLAMSWILARVSVRRVLLVSFLLAALRWLLLGSLAEHLWVLLLAQVMHAATFGSFHAAAIHFVQRSFGARQQGQGQALYAALAGTGGALGALYSGYSWNTLGATTTFSIASVAALAAAVMIATCMKEDRA
;
A
#
# COMPACT_ATOMS: atom_id res chain seq x y z
N MET A 1 -10.94 7.13 7.98
CA MET A 1 -12.26 6.53 7.66
C MET A 1 -12.98 7.27 6.52
N VAL A 2 -13.43 8.54 6.65
CA VAL A 2 -14.16 9.23 5.54
C VAL A 2 -13.33 9.29 4.25
N ALA A 3 -12.07 9.68 4.32
CA ALA A 3 -11.17 9.75 3.16
C ALA A 3 -10.95 8.37 2.49
N GLU A 4 -10.93 7.30 3.26
CA GLU A 4 -10.81 5.92 2.73
C GLU A 4 -12.07 5.52 1.97
N VAL A 5 -13.26 5.82 2.52
CA VAL A 5 -14.54 5.56 1.84
C VAL A 5 -14.61 6.31 0.51
N LEU A 6 -14.25 7.59 0.51
CA LEU A 6 -14.21 8.40 -0.71
C LEU A 6 -13.20 7.83 -1.72
N MET A 7 -12.05 7.34 -1.25
CA MET A 7 -11.06 6.70 -2.11
C MET A 7 -11.59 5.40 -2.72
N PHE A 8 -12.25 4.54 -1.94
CA PHE A 8 -12.87 3.31 -2.48
C PHE A 8 -13.94 3.61 -3.54
N LEU A 9 -14.75 4.62 -3.33
CA LEU A 9 -15.76 5.05 -4.32
C LEU A 9 -15.10 5.58 -5.62
N ALA A 10 -13.99 6.31 -5.50
CA ALA A 10 -13.26 6.81 -6.66
C ALA A 10 -12.50 5.69 -7.41
N MET A 11 -12.15 4.58 -6.74
CA MET A 11 -11.33 3.52 -7.33
C MET A 11 -12.00 2.80 -8.49
N SER A 12 -13.31 2.63 -8.50
CA SER A 12 -14.04 2.06 -9.64
C SER A 12 -13.84 2.88 -10.92
N TRP A 13 -13.88 4.22 -10.79
CA TRP A 13 -13.64 5.14 -11.90
C TRP A 13 -12.15 5.19 -12.30
N ILE A 14 -11.23 5.15 -11.34
CA ILE A 14 -9.78 5.17 -11.58
C ILE A 14 -9.35 3.90 -12.31
N LEU A 15 -9.74 2.72 -11.83
CA LEU A 15 -9.39 1.42 -12.41
C LEU A 15 -10.01 1.18 -13.80
N ALA A 16 -11.07 1.92 -14.15
CA ALA A 16 -11.61 1.91 -15.50
C ALA A 16 -10.73 2.69 -16.52
N ARG A 17 -9.78 3.53 -16.04
CA ARG A 17 -8.97 4.41 -16.88
C ARG A 17 -7.46 4.23 -16.72
N VAL A 18 -7.04 3.68 -15.59
CA VAL A 18 -5.63 3.55 -15.21
C VAL A 18 -5.33 2.08 -14.95
N SER A 19 -4.22 1.58 -15.51
CA SER A 19 -3.82 0.19 -15.30
C SER A 19 -3.54 -0.10 -13.82
N VAL A 20 -3.87 -1.31 -13.38
CA VAL A 20 -3.62 -1.79 -12.00
C VAL A 20 -2.16 -1.59 -11.61
N ARG A 21 -1.24 -1.87 -12.53
CA ARG A 21 0.20 -1.67 -12.33
C ARG A 21 0.53 -0.23 -11.94
N ARG A 22 -0.02 0.76 -12.65
CA ARG A 22 0.22 2.19 -12.36
C ARG A 22 -0.35 2.58 -10.99
N VAL A 23 -1.55 2.13 -10.67
CA VAL A 23 -2.17 2.40 -9.36
C VAL A 23 -1.31 1.85 -8.23
N LEU A 24 -0.84 0.60 -8.35
CA LEU A 24 0.04 -0.02 -7.35
C LEU A 24 1.38 0.72 -7.24
N LEU A 25 2.01 1.09 -8.36
CA LEU A 25 3.27 1.85 -8.34
C LEU A 25 3.11 3.19 -7.62
N VAL A 26 2.08 3.96 -7.96
CA VAL A 26 1.81 5.26 -7.31
C VAL A 26 1.54 5.06 -5.83
N SER A 27 0.75 4.04 -5.46
CA SER A 27 0.46 3.72 -4.04
C SER A 27 1.73 3.44 -3.24
N PHE A 28 2.66 2.63 -3.76
CA PHE A 28 3.90 2.32 -3.05
C PHE A 28 4.87 3.50 -3.01
N LEU A 29 4.97 4.31 -4.07
CA LEU A 29 5.79 5.52 -4.08
C LEU A 29 5.27 6.56 -3.08
N LEU A 30 3.96 6.77 -3.03
CA LEU A 30 3.35 7.64 -2.02
C LEU A 30 3.51 7.08 -0.59
N ALA A 31 3.44 5.76 -0.42
CA ALA A 31 3.68 5.13 0.88
C ALA A 31 5.14 5.34 1.33
N ALA A 32 6.12 5.18 0.43
CA ALA A 32 7.52 5.44 0.72
C ALA A 32 7.75 6.90 1.14
N LEU A 33 7.20 7.85 0.38
CA LEU A 33 7.27 9.28 0.72
C LEU A 33 6.63 9.55 2.09
N ARG A 34 5.46 8.98 2.35
CA ARG A 34 4.76 9.13 3.64
C ARG A 34 5.62 8.63 4.82
N TRP A 35 6.26 7.47 4.66
CA TRP A 35 7.12 6.94 5.72
C TRP A 35 8.35 7.82 5.97
N LEU A 36 8.97 8.39 4.91
CA LEU A 36 10.06 9.34 5.06
C LEU A 36 9.62 10.62 5.79
N LEU A 37 8.45 11.17 5.43
CA LEU A 37 7.91 12.35 6.10
C LEU A 37 7.66 12.10 7.59
N LEU A 38 7.07 10.95 7.94
CA LEU A 38 6.83 10.57 9.33
C LEU A 38 8.14 10.34 10.09
N GLY A 39 9.14 9.74 9.46
CA GLY A 39 10.44 9.51 10.10
C GLY A 39 11.26 10.77 10.35
N SER A 40 11.07 11.81 9.53
CA SER A 40 11.90 13.01 9.56
C SER A 40 11.22 14.23 10.18
N LEU A 41 9.89 14.34 10.07
CA LEU A 41 9.15 15.57 10.33
C LEU A 41 7.89 15.35 11.20
N ALA A 42 7.83 14.25 11.96
CA ALA A 42 6.68 13.92 12.80
C ALA A 42 6.37 14.97 13.90
N GLU A 43 7.31 15.84 14.20
CA GLU A 43 7.13 16.94 15.16
C GLU A 43 6.11 17.99 14.66
N HIS A 44 5.86 18.04 13.36
CA HIS A 44 4.99 19.04 12.76
C HIS A 44 3.57 18.46 12.55
N LEU A 45 2.59 19.06 13.23
CA LEU A 45 1.18 18.62 13.13
C LEU A 45 0.66 18.54 11.68
N TRP A 46 1.01 19.51 10.84
CA TRP A 46 0.60 19.50 9.44
C TRP A 46 1.15 18.30 8.64
N VAL A 47 2.38 17.82 9.00
CA VAL A 47 2.96 16.59 8.40
C VAL A 47 2.16 15.38 8.80
N LEU A 48 1.76 15.29 10.07
CA LEU A 48 0.91 14.21 10.55
C LEU A 48 -0.45 14.17 9.84
N LEU A 49 -1.07 15.34 9.66
CA LEU A 49 -2.34 15.47 8.95
C LEU A 49 -2.18 15.08 7.46
N LEU A 50 -1.13 15.55 6.80
CA LEU A 50 -0.82 15.17 5.43
C LEU A 50 -0.57 13.66 5.31
N ALA A 51 0.19 13.08 6.22
CA ALA A 51 0.47 11.65 6.26
C ALA A 51 -0.81 10.81 6.43
N GLN A 52 -1.82 11.29 7.17
CA GLN A 52 -3.11 10.61 7.30
C GLN A 52 -3.92 10.64 5.99
N VAL A 53 -3.91 11.77 5.28
CA VAL A 53 -4.55 11.86 3.95
C VAL A 53 -3.84 10.93 2.96
N MET A 54 -2.51 10.94 2.96
CA MET A 54 -1.71 10.02 2.13
C MET A 54 -1.97 8.55 2.51
N HIS A 55 -2.16 8.25 3.79
CA HIS A 55 -2.50 6.90 4.23
C HIS A 55 -3.83 6.42 3.64
N ALA A 56 -4.86 7.23 3.75
CA ALA A 56 -6.17 6.91 3.16
C ALA A 56 -6.07 6.67 1.64
N ALA A 57 -5.33 7.54 0.93
CA ALA A 57 -5.11 7.41 -0.50
C ALA A 57 -4.33 6.14 -0.86
N THR A 58 -3.21 5.87 -0.18
CA THR A 58 -2.35 4.71 -0.48
C THR A 58 -2.98 3.39 -0.07
N PHE A 59 -3.59 3.33 1.12
CA PHE A 59 -4.21 2.11 1.63
C PHE A 59 -5.44 1.71 0.80
N GLY A 60 -6.35 2.66 0.55
CA GLY A 60 -7.56 2.41 -0.23
C GLY A 60 -7.25 2.02 -1.68
N SER A 61 -6.33 2.73 -2.34
CA SER A 61 -5.95 2.41 -3.72
C SER A 61 -5.21 1.08 -3.85
N PHE A 62 -4.29 0.77 -2.93
CA PHE A 62 -3.61 -0.51 -2.91
C PHE A 62 -4.58 -1.68 -2.75
N HIS A 63 -5.47 -1.64 -1.76
CA HIS A 63 -6.43 -2.72 -1.53
C HIS A 63 -7.38 -2.91 -2.71
N ALA A 64 -7.95 -1.83 -3.24
CA ALA A 64 -8.84 -1.91 -4.39
C ALA A 64 -8.12 -2.47 -5.63
N ALA A 65 -6.90 -2.01 -5.92
CA ALA A 65 -6.11 -2.50 -7.04
C ALA A 65 -5.69 -3.97 -6.87
N ALA A 66 -5.30 -4.37 -5.65
CA ALA A 66 -4.92 -5.75 -5.36
C ALA A 66 -6.10 -6.72 -5.48
N ILE A 67 -7.28 -6.36 -4.94
CA ILE A 67 -8.51 -7.16 -5.09
C ILE A 67 -8.90 -7.25 -6.57
N HIS A 68 -8.85 -6.16 -7.31
CA HIS A 68 -9.14 -6.15 -8.74
C HIS A 68 -8.17 -7.05 -9.52
N PHE A 69 -6.88 -7.01 -9.20
CA PHE A 69 -5.87 -7.90 -9.78
C PHE A 69 -6.18 -9.38 -9.51
N VAL A 70 -6.51 -9.71 -8.25
CA VAL A 70 -6.88 -11.08 -7.86
C VAL A 70 -8.12 -11.55 -8.63
N GLN A 71 -9.16 -10.71 -8.73
CA GLN A 71 -10.38 -11.05 -9.47
C GLN A 71 -10.14 -11.33 -10.95
N ARG A 72 -9.19 -10.62 -11.56
CA ARG A 72 -8.82 -10.86 -12.97
C ARG A 72 -7.91 -12.06 -13.17
N SER A 73 -7.09 -12.39 -12.17
CA SER A 73 -6.10 -13.47 -12.26
C SER A 73 -6.68 -14.85 -11.98
N PHE A 74 -7.76 -14.92 -11.21
CA PHE A 74 -8.43 -16.18 -10.85
C PHE A 74 -9.76 -16.29 -11.58
N GLY A 75 -10.00 -17.45 -12.23
CA GLY A 75 -11.28 -17.73 -12.87
C GLY A 75 -12.46 -17.76 -11.88
N ALA A 76 -13.70 -17.63 -12.37
CA ALA A 76 -14.90 -17.52 -11.54
C ALA A 76 -15.05 -18.62 -10.46
N ARG A 77 -14.60 -19.84 -10.74
CA ARG A 77 -14.63 -20.98 -9.78
C ARG A 77 -13.57 -20.86 -8.67
N GLN A 78 -12.52 -20.05 -8.86
CA GLN A 78 -11.35 -19.97 -7.96
C GLN A 78 -11.23 -18.61 -7.28
N GLN A 79 -12.18 -17.71 -7.46
CA GLN A 79 -12.12 -16.34 -6.86
C GLN A 79 -12.03 -16.38 -5.34
N GLY A 80 -12.75 -17.30 -4.68
CA GLY A 80 -12.64 -17.49 -3.23
C GLY A 80 -11.23 -17.89 -2.77
N GLN A 81 -10.56 -18.74 -3.54
CA GLN A 81 -9.17 -19.15 -3.25
C GLN A 81 -8.20 -17.97 -3.44
N GLY A 82 -8.38 -17.20 -4.50
CA GLY A 82 -7.58 -15.98 -4.76
C GLY A 82 -7.72 -14.95 -3.64
N GLN A 83 -8.93 -14.71 -3.17
CA GLN A 83 -9.19 -13.78 -2.07
C GLN A 83 -8.64 -14.32 -0.74
N ALA A 84 -8.76 -15.62 -0.47
CA ALA A 84 -8.19 -16.23 0.73
C ALA A 84 -6.66 -16.14 0.74
N LEU A 85 -6.01 -16.39 -0.41
CA LEU A 85 -4.56 -16.21 -0.56
C LEU A 85 -4.14 -14.75 -0.33
N TYR A 86 -4.85 -13.80 -0.92
CA TYR A 86 -4.60 -12.38 -0.69
C TYR A 86 -4.74 -12.01 0.79
N ALA A 87 -5.81 -12.42 1.44
CA ALA A 87 -6.05 -12.14 2.86
C ALA A 87 -4.96 -12.76 3.75
N ALA A 88 -4.53 -14.00 3.46
CA ALA A 88 -3.45 -14.67 4.19
C ALA A 88 -2.12 -13.92 4.04
N LEU A 89 -1.75 -13.53 2.81
CA LEU A 89 -0.52 -12.79 2.55
C LEU A 89 -0.54 -11.39 3.17
N ALA A 90 -1.67 -10.67 3.04
CA ALA A 90 -1.83 -9.35 3.63
C ALA A 90 -1.80 -9.42 5.17
N GLY A 91 -2.46 -10.41 5.77
CA GLY A 91 -2.45 -10.64 7.21
C GLY A 91 -1.07 -11.00 7.74
N THR A 92 -0.36 -11.90 7.06
CA THR A 92 1.01 -12.29 7.41
C THR A 92 1.96 -11.09 7.29
N GLY A 93 1.88 -10.33 6.20
CA GLY A 93 2.67 -9.11 6.01
C GLY A 93 2.39 -8.07 7.09
N GLY A 94 1.11 -7.88 7.47
CA GLY A 94 0.71 -7.01 8.57
C GLY A 94 1.27 -7.45 9.91
N ALA A 95 1.20 -8.74 10.24
CA ALA A 95 1.76 -9.30 11.46
C ALA A 95 3.28 -9.14 11.56
N LEU A 96 4.01 -9.46 10.46
CA LEU A 96 5.46 -9.28 10.39
C LEU A 96 5.84 -7.79 10.49
N GLY A 97 5.07 -6.91 9.83
CA GLY A 97 5.24 -5.46 9.93
C GLY A 97 5.05 -4.93 11.35
N ALA A 98 4.04 -5.43 12.06
CA ALA A 98 3.79 -5.05 13.45
C ALA A 98 4.90 -5.52 14.40
N LEU A 99 5.36 -6.77 14.26
CA LEU A 99 6.48 -7.31 15.02
C LEU A 99 7.77 -6.53 14.77
N TYR A 100 8.09 -6.31 13.49
CA TYR A 100 9.23 -5.49 13.08
C TYR A 100 9.14 -4.08 13.69
N SER A 101 8.01 -3.41 13.51
CA SER A 101 7.78 -2.05 13.98
C SER A 101 7.92 -1.94 15.51
N GLY A 102 7.34 -2.88 16.27
CA GLY A 102 7.45 -2.91 17.71
C GLY A 102 8.89 -3.13 18.21
N TYR A 103 9.64 -4.03 17.58
CA TYR A 103 11.03 -4.29 17.94
C TYR A 103 11.94 -3.12 17.54
N SER A 104 11.86 -2.66 16.30
CA SER A 104 12.76 -1.62 15.77
C SER A 104 12.51 -0.25 16.41
N TRP A 105 11.27 0.06 16.78
CA TRP A 105 10.95 1.31 17.48
C TRP A 105 11.74 1.46 18.78
N ASN A 106 11.76 0.40 19.58
CA ASN A 106 12.43 0.41 20.87
C ASN A 106 13.96 0.30 20.79
N THR A 107 14.49 -0.30 19.72
CA THR A 107 15.95 -0.56 19.58
C THR A 107 16.65 0.45 18.70
N LEU A 108 16.03 0.88 17.61
CA LEU A 108 16.63 1.72 16.57
C LEU A 108 16.02 3.13 16.50
N GLY A 109 14.91 3.34 17.21
CA GLY A 109 14.18 4.61 17.21
C GLY A 109 13.23 4.79 16.02
N ALA A 110 12.36 5.80 16.13
CA ALA A 110 11.29 6.06 15.16
C ALA A 110 11.83 6.34 13.74
N THR A 111 12.81 7.23 13.61
CA THR A 111 13.37 7.64 12.30
C THR A 111 13.88 6.45 11.52
N THR A 112 14.67 5.57 12.16
CA THR A 112 15.22 4.37 11.50
C THR A 112 14.11 3.39 11.12
N THR A 113 13.13 3.18 12.01
CA THR A 113 11.98 2.31 11.75
C THR A 113 11.20 2.76 10.52
N PHE A 114 10.88 4.05 10.42
CA PHE A 114 10.17 4.59 9.26
C PHE A 114 11.04 4.61 7.98
N SER A 115 12.33 4.83 8.09
CA SER A 115 13.25 4.76 6.94
C SER A 115 13.29 3.36 6.34
N ILE A 116 13.36 2.31 7.15
CA ILE A 116 13.33 0.92 6.68
C ILE A 116 11.96 0.59 6.05
N ALA A 117 10.86 1.07 6.63
CA ALA A 117 9.53 0.90 6.04
C ALA A 117 9.43 1.60 4.66
N SER A 118 10.06 2.77 4.50
CA SER A 118 10.16 3.46 3.21
C SER A 118 10.95 2.65 2.18
N VAL A 119 12.10 2.10 2.57
CA VAL A 119 12.90 1.22 1.69
C VAL A 119 12.12 -0.02 1.28
N ALA A 120 11.38 -0.64 2.20
CA ALA A 120 10.52 -1.79 1.87
C ALA A 120 9.43 -1.42 0.86
N ALA A 121 8.80 -0.25 1.00
CA ALA A 121 7.82 0.25 0.03
C ALA A 121 8.45 0.52 -1.35
N LEU A 122 9.66 1.08 -1.40
CA LEU A 122 10.40 1.27 -2.65
C LEU A 122 10.76 -0.06 -3.30
N ALA A 123 11.21 -1.05 -2.52
CA ALA A 123 11.50 -2.38 -3.03
C ALA A 123 10.24 -3.04 -3.65
N ALA A 124 9.08 -2.88 -3.01
CA ALA A 124 7.81 -3.34 -3.57
C ALA A 124 7.45 -2.61 -4.88
N ALA A 125 7.68 -1.29 -4.97
CA ALA A 125 7.48 -0.53 -6.20
C ALA A 125 8.38 -1.04 -7.34
N VAL A 126 9.66 -1.33 -7.05
CA VAL A 126 10.59 -1.90 -8.03
C VAL A 126 10.13 -3.28 -8.49
N MET A 127 9.69 -4.15 -7.57
CA MET A 127 9.14 -5.46 -7.92
C MET A 127 7.94 -5.35 -8.87
N ILE A 128 7.00 -4.43 -8.60
CA ILE A 128 5.85 -4.19 -9.48
C ILE A 128 6.32 -3.67 -10.83
N ALA A 129 7.26 -2.73 -10.86
CA ALA A 129 7.78 -2.16 -12.10
C ALA A 129 8.46 -3.20 -12.99
N THR A 130 9.13 -4.19 -12.41
CA THR A 130 9.89 -5.22 -13.15
C THR A 130 9.08 -6.48 -13.46
N CYS A 131 8.21 -6.90 -12.53
CA CYS A 131 7.51 -8.19 -12.62
C CYS A 131 6.11 -8.09 -13.23
N MET A 132 5.41 -6.95 -13.07
CA MET A 132 4.08 -6.78 -13.64
C MET A 132 4.15 -6.18 -15.04
N LYS A 133 3.53 -6.89 -16.01
CA LYS A 133 3.30 -6.34 -17.34
C LYS A 133 2.24 -5.24 -17.28
N GLU A 134 2.35 -4.27 -18.19
CA GLU A 134 1.36 -3.20 -18.28
C GLU A 134 0.11 -3.76 -18.99
N ASP A 135 -0.94 -4.03 -18.19
CA ASP A 135 -2.24 -4.33 -18.77
C ASP A 135 -2.83 -3.04 -19.37
N ARG A 136 -3.22 -3.11 -20.63
CA ARG A 136 -4.02 -2.02 -21.22
C ARG A 136 -5.35 -1.95 -20.48
N ALA A 137 -5.70 -0.78 -20.02
CA ALA A 137 -7.00 -0.50 -19.45
C ALA A 137 -8.12 -0.77 -20.47
#